data_cf8096f6b9ffb85addf2b04ee66e985e
#
_entry.id   cf8096f6b9ffb85addf2b04ee66e985e
#
_cell.length_a   1.000
_cell.length_b   1.000
_cell.length_c   1.000
_cell.angle_alpha   90.00
_cell.angle_beta   90.00
_cell.angle_gamma   90.00
#
_symmetry.space_group_name_H-M   'P 1'
#
loop_
_entity.id
_entity.type
_entity.pdbx_description
1 polymer ?
#
loop_
_entity_poly.entity_id
_entity_poly.type
_entity_poly.pdbx_seq_one_letter_code
_entity_poly.pdbx_strand_id
1 'polypeptide(L)'
;MGSTDSSNLPYIQSSPKIIFFTDFDGTITLKDSNDFLTDNLGYGQVKRKQGNEDVLTGKSSFRDSFREMLDSVKPGFAECIQILKENMKLDPYFEEFYNWAKENNVPIVVLSSGMVPIISGLFEELLGHKPDPKHLAIVANDVESRDGKDINTPGGWQIKYHDDSHFGHNKSLEIKPYAALPADKRPILLYAGDGVSDLSAAAETDLLFAKKGHDLIRFCEREGMPFTVFEDWSTILATTKDIYNGKVSVENVAKQGLEKVQAGEAGL
;
A
#
# COMPACT_ATOMS: atom_id res chain seq x y z
N MET A 1 -30.61 2.22 5.85
CA MET A 1 -29.31 2.88 5.96
C MET A 1 -28.88 2.77 7.42
N GLY A 2 -28.06 1.77 7.74
CA GLY A 2 -27.51 1.60 9.09
C GLY A 2 -26.46 2.68 9.31
N SER A 3 -26.60 3.49 10.36
CA SER A 3 -25.54 4.36 10.82
C SER A 3 -24.39 3.46 11.25
N THR A 4 -23.28 3.50 10.52
CA THR A 4 -22.03 2.91 11.01
C THR A 4 -21.71 3.61 12.33
N ASP A 5 -21.73 2.83 13.41
CA ASP A 5 -21.40 3.35 14.74
C ASP A 5 -19.91 3.74 14.72
N SER A 6 -19.67 5.06 14.59
CA SER A 6 -18.32 5.62 14.54
C SER A 6 -17.46 5.30 15.75
N SER A 7 -18.09 4.83 16.86
CA SER A 7 -17.38 4.45 18.08
C SER A 7 -16.46 3.22 17.91
N ASN A 8 -16.64 2.44 16.86
CA ASN A 8 -15.92 1.18 16.64
C ASN A 8 -14.77 1.28 15.61
N LEU A 9 -14.54 2.45 15.00
CA LEU A 9 -13.42 2.61 14.04
C LEU A 9 -12.10 2.82 14.80
N PRO A 10 -11.11 1.91 14.66
CA PRO A 10 -9.93 1.91 15.51
C PRO A 10 -9.06 3.16 15.35
N TYR A 11 -8.93 3.68 14.13
CA TYR A 11 -7.96 4.73 13.84
C TYR A 11 -8.43 6.15 14.16
N ILE A 12 -9.68 6.35 14.59
CA ILE A 12 -10.20 7.64 15.06
C ILE A 12 -10.31 7.76 16.60
N GLN A 13 -9.95 6.71 17.34
CA GLN A 13 -10.10 6.70 18.81
C GLN A 13 -9.28 7.79 19.50
N SER A 14 -8.16 8.18 18.91
CA SER A 14 -7.30 9.27 19.39
C SER A 14 -7.68 10.64 18.83
N SER A 15 -8.77 10.76 18.06
CA SER A 15 -9.21 11.98 17.36
C SER A 15 -8.09 12.62 16.52
N PRO A 16 -7.47 11.88 15.60
CA PRO A 16 -6.38 12.39 14.78
C PRO A 16 -6.87 13.45 13.79
N LYS A 17 -6.01 14.42 13.45
CA LYS A 17 -6.28 15.36 12.34
C LYS A 17 -6.18 14.69 10.97
N ILE A 18 -5.28 13.72 10.84
CA ILE A 18 -4.96 13.01 9.61
C ILE A 18 -4.91 11.51 9.93
N ILE A 19 -5.44 10.67 9.03
CA ILE A 19 -5.10 9.25 8.93
C ILE A 19 -4.31 9.07 7.63
N PHE A 20 -3.13 8.44 7.71
CA PHE A 20 -2.29 8.17 6.56
C PHE A 20 -2.38 6.70 6.17
N PHE A 21 -3.05 6.42 5.05
CA PHE A 21 -3.07 5.11 4.43
C PHE A 21 -1.93 4.97 3.43
N THR A 22 -1.39 3.79 3.25
CA THR A 22 -0.30 3.59 2.31
C THR A 22 -0.23 2.15 1.82
N ASP A 23 0.21 1.95 0.58
CA ASP A 23 0.71 0.66 0.15
C ASP A 23 2.07 0.36 0.80
N PHE A 24 2.54 -0.88 0.66
CA PHE A 24 3.83 -1.33 1.21
C PHE A 24 4.89 -1.53 0.12
N ASP A 25 4.63 -2.47 -0.78
CA ASP A 25 5.58 -2.89 -1.81
C ASP A 25 5.73 -1.82 -2.90
N GLY A 26 6.98 -1.39 -3.19
CA GLY A 26 7.24 -0.30 -4.12
C GLY A 26 6.96 1.10 -3.58
N THR A 27 6.25 1.22 -2.45
CA THR A 27 5.88 2.49 -1.81
C THR A 27 6.69 2.76 -0.54
N ILE A 28 6.57 1.89 0.49
CA ILE A 28 7.40 1.94 1.70
C ILE A 28 8.74 1.22 1.44
N THR A 29 8.72 0.12 0.70
CA THR A 29 9.93 -0.54 0.23
C THR A 29 10.40 0.02 -1.11
N LEU A 30 11.71 -0.04 -1.38
CA LEU A 30 12.30 0.39 -2.65
C LEU A 30 12.00 -0.56 -3.82
N LYS A 31 11.61 -1.80 -3.50
CA LYS A 31 11.26 -2.85 -4.47
C LYS A 31 10.04 -3.60 -3.97
N ASP A 32 9.27 -4.15 -4.90
CA ASP A 32 8.16 -5.04 -4.58
C ASP A 32 8.70 -6.42 -4.14
N SER A 33 8.29 -6.87 -2.94
CA SER A 33 8.72 -8.13 -2.34
C SER A 33 8.11 -9.34 -3.05
N ASN A 34 6.87 -9.24 -3.54
CA ASN A 34 6.18 -10.30 -4.26
C ASN A 34 6.75 -10.48 -5.66
N ASP A 35 7.06 -9.36 -6.32
CA ASP A 35 7.79 -9.33 -7.59
C ASP A 35 9.17 -10.00 -7.44
N PHE A 36 9.90 -9.64 -6.38
CA PHE A 36 11.21 -10.21 -6.11
C PHE A 36 11.16 -11.74 -5.92
N LEU A 37 10.20 -12.23 -5.12
CA LEU A 37 10.02 -13.68 -4.93
C LEU A 37 9.72 -14.38 -6.25
N THR A 38 8.80 -13.82 -7.04
CA THR A 38 8.40 -14.40 -8.33
C THR A 38 9.52 -14.42 -9.34
N ASP A 39 10.26 -13.31 -9.44
CA ASP A 39 11.33 -13.14 -10.43
C ASP A 39 12.54 -14.05 -10.13
N ASN A 40 12.86 -14.27 -8.86
CA ASN A 40 14.07 -14.99 -8.45
C ASN A 40 13.80 -16.44 -8.01
N LEU A 41 12.61 -16.74 -7.47
CA LEU A 41 12.28 -18.04 -6.84
C LEU A 41 11.04 -18.71 -7.47
N GLY A 42 10.35 -18.01 -8.36
CA GLY A 42 9.17 -18.47 -9.06
C GLY A 42 9.40 -18.66 -10.57
N TYR A 43 8.37 -18.31 -11.36
CA TYR A 43 8.39 -18.50 -12.82
C TYR A 43 9.16 -17.41 -13.59
N GLY A 44 9.64 -16.37 -12.92
CA GLY A 44 10.52 -15.36 -13.49
C GLY A 44 9.82 -14.12 -14.06
N GLN A 45 10.62 -13.07 -14.27
CA GLN A 45 10.17 -11.72 -14.62
C GLN A 45 9.35 -11.65 -15.91
N VAL A 46 9.73 -12.43 -16.94
CA VAL A 46 9.07 -12.36 -18.27
C VAL A 46 7.60 -12.76 -18.14
N LYS A 47 7.34 -13.88 -17.44
CA LYS A 47 5.97 -14.36 -17.23
C LYS A 47 5.19 -13.45 -16.30
N ARG A 48 5.82 -12.90 -15.26
CA ARG A 48 5.20 -11.93 -14.37
C ARG A 48 4.74 -10.67 -15.10
N LYS A 49 5.60 -10.08 -15.93
CA LYS A 49 5.25 -8.91 -16.75
C LYS A 49 4.10 -9.20 -17.72
N GLN A 50 4.05 -10.42 -18.29
CA GLN A 50 2.93 -10.81 -19.13
C GLN A 50 1.63 -10.90 -18.31
N GLY A 51 1.68 -11.46 -17.09
CA GLY A 51 0.54 -11.49 -16.16
C GLY A 51 0.01 -10.11 -15.80
N ASN A 52 0.91 -9.15 -15.54
CA ASN A 52 0.54 -7.76 -15.29
C ASN A 52 -0.17 -7.14 -16.52
N GLU A 53 0.34 -7.36 -17.72
CA GLU A 53 -0.28 -6.89 -18.97
C GLU A 53 -1.67 -7.52 -19.18
N ASP A 54 -1.83 -8.79 -18.86
CA ASP A 54 -3.12 -9.49 -18.96
C ASP A 54 -4.15 -8.93 -17.96
N VAL A 55 -3.72 -8.49 -16.78
CA VAL A 55 -4.58 -7.75 -15.83
C VAL A 55 -4.94 -6.37 -16.38
N LEU A 56 -3.98 -5.61 -16.89
CA LEU A 56 -4.20 -4.28 -17.47
C LEU A 56 -5.17 -4.29 -18.65
N THR A 57 -5.12 -5.35 -19.45
CA THR A 57 -5.99 -5.53 -20.62
C THR A 57 -7.31 -6.24 -20.31
N GLY A 58 -7.55 -6.59 -19.04
CA GLY A 58 -8.79 -7.26 -18.58
C GLY A 58 -8.91 -8.73 -18.99
N LYS A 59 -7.83 -9.38 -19.43
CA LYS A 59 -7.81 -10.81 -19.76
C LYS A 59 -7.77 -11.71 -18.53
N SER A 60 -7.22 -11.21 -17.42
CA SER A 60 -7.16 -11.89 -16.12
C SER A 60 -7.58 -10.93 -15.01
N SER A 61 -8.11 -11.46 -13.90
CA SER A 61 -8.26 -10.67 -12.68
C SER A 61 -6.90 -10.49 -11.99
N PHE A 62 -6.74 -9.39 -11.24
CA PHE A 62 -5.55 -9.21 -10.41
C PHE A 62 -5.37 -10.39 -9.44
N ARG A 63 -6.46 -10.82 -8.79
CA ARG A 63 -6.49 -11.94 -7.85
C ARG A 63 -5.92 -13.23 -8.46
N ASP A 64 -6.35 -13.59 -9.68
CA ASP A 64 -5.94 -14.85 -10.32
C ASP A 64 -4.47 -14.77 -10.77
N SER A 65 -4.08 -13.66 -11.40
CA SER A 65 -2.70 -13.42 -11.83
C SER A 65 -1.73 -13.43 -10.64
N PHE A 66 -2.11 -12.77 -9.54
CA PHE A 66 -1.30 -12.69 -8.33
C PHE A 66 -1.17 -14.05 -7.62
N ARG A 67 -2.24 -14.87 -7.62
CA ARG A 67 -2.20 -16.25 -7.13
C ARG A 67 -1.24 -17.09 -7.97
N GLU A 68 -1.34 -17.06 -9.30
CA GLU A 68 -0.44 -17.81 -10.17
C GLU A 68 1.03 -17.42 -9.96
N MET A 69 1.27 -16.13 -9.76
CA MET A 69 2.56 -15.55 -9.46
C MET A 69 3.17 -16.16 -8.19
N LEU A 70 2.45 -16.10 -7.07
CA LEU A 70 2.92 -16.61 -5.77
C LEU A 70 2.95 -18.14 -5.71
N ASP A 71 2.02 -18.85 -6.37
CA ASP A 71 2.01 -20.32 -6.47
C ASP A 71 3.24 -20.86 -7.22
N SER A 72 3.89 -20.04 -8.03
CA SER A 72 5.12 -20.40 -8.74
C SER A 72 6.35 -20.44 -7.85
N VAL A 73 6.32 -19.76 -6.69
CA VAL A 73 7.45 -19.65 -5.74
C VAL A 73 7.70 -21.01 -5.07
N LYS A 74 8.94 -21.48 -5.13
CA LYS A 74 9.28 -22.87 -4.74
C LYS A 74 9.68 -23.05 -3.27
N PRO A 75 10.49 -22.16 -2.65
CA PRO A 75 10.93 -22.32 -1.27
C PRO A 75 9.77 -22.33 -0.26
N GLY A 76 10.03 -22.84 0.94
CA GLY A 76 9.13 -22.73 2.07
C GLY A 76 8.95 -21.29 2.53
N PHE A 77 7.86 -20.99 3.22
CA PHE A 77 7.47 -19.60 3.54
C PHE A 77 8.50 -18.88 4.44
N ALA A 78 9.04 -19.56 5.46
CA ALA A 78 10.08 -18.99 6.32
C ALA A 78 11.38 -18.67 5.55
N GLU A 79 11.74 -19.50 4.56
CA GLU A 79 12.88 -19.25 3.68
C GLU A 79 12.65 -18.03 2.80
N CYS A 80 11.42 -17.86 2.25
CA CYS A 80 11.05 -16.67 1.50
C CYS A 80 11.23 -15.40 2.34
N ILE A 81 10.76 -15.39 3.60
CA ILE A 81 10.92 -14.23 4.49
C ILE A 81 12.41 -13.93 4.73
N GLN A 82 13.23 -14.96 4.97
CA GLN A 82 14.66 -14.77 5.19
C GLN A 82 15.36 -14.15 3.97
N ILE A 83 15.07 -14.66 2.78
CA ILE A 83 15.60 -14.12 1.53
C ILE A 83 15.17 -12.67 1.32
N LEU A 84 13.92 -12.34 1.64
CA LEU A 84 13.43 -10.96 1.53
C LEU A 84 14.12 -10.01 2.51
N LYS A 85 14.35 -10.41 3.75
CA LYS A 85 15.10 -9.62 4.75
C LYS A 85 16.50 -9.22 4.27
N GLU A 86 17.15 -10.10 3.52
CA GLU A 86 18.51 -9.88 2.97
C GLU A 86 18.50 -8.96 1.72
N ASN A 87 17.39 -8.87 1.00
CA ASN A 87 17.33 -8.24 -0.31
C ASN A 87 16.42 -7.00 -0.40
N MET A 88 15.51 -6.80 0.57
CA MET A 88 14.63 -5.64 0.61
C MET A 88 15.26 -4.49 1.39
N LYS A 89 14.82 -3.28 1.05
CA LYS A 89 15.19 -2.04 1.77
C LYS A 89 13.96 -1.16 1.88
N LEU A 90 13.81 -0.48 3.00
CA LEU A 90 12.85 0.61 3.13
C LEU A 90 13.35 1.84 2.37
N ASP A 91 12.41 2.68 1.99
CA ASP A 91 12.71 4.06 1.61
C ASP A 91 13.46 4.73 2.77
N PRO A 92 14.57 5.44 2.51
CA PRO A 92 15.47 5.96 3.55
C PRO A 92 14.81 6.99 4.47
N TYR A 93 13.69 7.59 4.06
CA TYR A 93 12.98 8.61 4.84
C TYR A 93 11.70 8.10 5.48
N PHE A 94 11.34 6.81 5.29
CA PHE A 94 10.13 6.26 5.90
C PHE A 94 10.18 6.27 7.42
N GLU A 95 11.33 5.92 8.01
CA GLU A 95 11.48 5.93 9.47
C GLU A 95 11.29 7.32 10.07
N GLU A 96 11.78 8.38 9.40
CA GLU A 96 11.56 9.77 9.83
C GLU A 96 10.07 10.12 9.78
N PHE A 97 9.36 9.72 8.72
CA PHE A 97 7.91 9.89 8.62
C PHE A 97 7.17 9.15 9.73
N TYR A 98 7.52 7.87 9.98
CA TYR A 98 6.92 7.07 11.04
C TYR A 98 7.06 7.72 12.41
N ASN A 99 8.26 8.18 12.76
CA ASN A 99 8.52 8.83 14.04
C ASN A 99 7.73 10.15 14.17
N TRP A 100 7.74 10.98 13.13
CA TRP A 100 6.94 12.20 13.10
C TRP A 100 5.43 11.92 13.24
N ALA A 101 4.91 10.95 12.51
CA ALA A 101 3.50 10.56 12.54
C ALA A 101 3.08 10.11 13.96
N LYS A 102 3.92 9.30 14.61
CA LYS A 102 3.72 8.85 15.99
C LYS A 102 3.66 10.02 16.97
N GLU A 103 4.58 10.99 16.88
CA GLU A 103 4.64 12.17 17.75
C GLU A 103 3.45 13.12 17.54
N ASN A 104 2.86 13.15 16.34
CA ASN A 104 1.79 14.07 15.98
C ASN A 104 0.39 13.41 15.94
N ASN A 105 0.24 12.20 16.49
CA ASN A 105 -1.03 11.47 16.51
C ASN A 105 -1.62 11.29 15.10
N VAL A 106 -0.79 10.87 14.14
CA VAL A 106 -1.18 10.52 12.78
C VAL A 106 -1.08 9.00 12.63
N PRO A 107 -2.18 8.23 12.74
CA PRO A 107 -2.16 6.80 12.52
C PRO A 107 -1.71 6.48 11.09
N ILE A 108 -0.82 5.50 10.94
CA ILE A 108 -0.41 4.93 9.66
C ILE A 108 -1.11 3.59 9.49
N VAL A 109 -1.76 3.40 8.34
CA VAL A 109 -2.45 2.15 8.00
C VAL A 109 -1.89 1.63 6.68
N VAL A 110 -1.13 0.57 6.77
CA VAL A 110 -0.59 -0.13 5.59
C VAL A 110 -1.68 -1.02 5.01
N LEU A 111 -2.11 -0.72 3.77
CA LEU A 111 -3.06 -1.50 2.99
C LEU A 111 -2.31 -2.15 1.84
N SER A 112 -2.02 -3.45 1.93
CA SER A 112 -1.16 -4.12 0.97
C SER A 112 -1.81 -5.36 0.35
N SER A 113 -1.52 -5.61 -0.92
CA SER A 113 -1.82 -6.89 -1.57
C SER A 113 -0.83 -8.00 -1.19
N GLY A 114 0.29 -7.66 -0.53
CA GLY A 114 1.22 -8.62 0.05
C GLY A 114 0.63 -9.38 1.25
N MET A 115 1.49 -10.03 2.03
CA MET A 115 1.08 -10.89 3.14
C MET A 115 1.57 -10.34 4.49
N VAL A 116 0.68 -10.27 5.49
CA VAL A 116 0.97 -9.75 6.85
C VAL A 116 2.26 -10.30 7.44
N PRO A 117 2.58 -11.62 7.39
CA PRO A 117 3.82 -12.12 8.00
C PRO A 117 5.09 -11.63 7.28
N ILE A 118 5.05 -11.43 5.96
CA ILE A 118 6.18 -10.85 5.21
C ILE A 118 6.36 -9.39 5.61
N ILE A 119 5.30 -8.59 5.55
CA ILE A 119 5.35 -7.16 5.87
C ILE A 119 5.84 -6.94 7.31
N SER A 120 5.30 -7.69 8.26
CA SER A 120 5.71 -7.62 9.68
C SER A 120 7.17 -8.01 9.87
N GLY A 121 7.61 -9.07 9.20
CA GLY A 121 9.01 -9.54 9.27
C GLY A 121 9.99 -8.54 8.65
N LEU A 122 9.60 -7.87 7.55
CA LEU A 122 10.42 -6.83 6.92
C LEU A 122 10.49 -5.57 7.79
N PHE A 123 9.37 -5.12 8.38
CA PHE A 123 9.42 -4.00 9.31
C PHE A 123 10.31 -4.28 10.53
N GLU A 124 10.20 -5.47 11.14
CA GLU A 124 11.02 -5.84 12.29
C GLU A 124 12.51 -5.82 11.95
N GLU A 125 12.90 -6.34 10.77
CA GLU A 125 14.29 -6.38 10.31
C GLU A 125 14.82 -4.99 9.94
N LEU A 126 14.06 -4.25 9.13
CA LEU A 126 14.53 -3.04 8.48
C LEU A 126 14.41 -1.78 9.34
N LEU A 127 13.48 -1.75 10.32
CA LEU A 127 13.39 -0.71 11.35
C LEU A 127 14.20 -1.08 12.61
N GLY A 128 14.62 -2.34 12.75
CA GLY A 128 15.27 -2.83 13.95
C GLY A 128 14.33 -3.06 15.15
N HIS A 129 13.03 -2.88 14.97
CA HIS A 129 11.99 -3.14 15.97
C HIS A 129 10.62 -3.35 15.31
N LYS A 130 9.71 -4.01 16.01
CA LYS A 130 8.32 -4.10 15.57
C LYS A 130 7.64 -2.74 15.69
N PRO A 131 6.92 -2.28 14.65
CA PRO A 131 6.07 -1.09 14.78
C PRO A 131 5.03 -1.29 15.89
N ASP A 132 4.73 -0.21 16.62
CA ASP A 132 3.64 -0.21 17.59
C ASP A 132 2.29 -0.23 16.84
N PRO A 133 1.43 -1.26 17.03
CA PRO A 133 0.15 -1.38 16.33
C PRO A 133 -0.80 -0.20 16.56
N LYS A 134 -0.58 0.59 17.63
CA LYS A 134 -1.34 1.81 17.89
C LYS A 134 -1.02 2.93 16.90
N HIS A 135 0.17 2.91 16.31
CA HIS A 135 0.67 3.95 15.42
C HIS A 135 0.81 3.49 13.98
N LEU A 136 1.07 2.19 13.76
CA LEU A 136 1.15 1.59 12.44
C LEU A 136 0.42 0.25 12.44
N ALA A 137 -0.70 0.21 11.74
CA ALA A 137 -1.48 -1.00 11.52
C ALA A 137 -1.17 -1.61 10.14
N ILE A 138 -1.27 -2.92 10.02
CA ILE A 138 -1.08 -3.65 8.77
C ILE A 138 -2.37 -4.39 8.45
N VAL A 139 -2.98 -4.08 7.31
CA VAL A 139 -4.13 -4.77 6.75
C VAL A 139 -3.71 -5.30 5.38
N ALA A 140 -3.63 -6.59 5.24
CA ALA A 140 -3.08 -7.25 4.06
C ALA A 140 -3.65 -8.68 3.94
N ASN A 141 -3.29 -9.36 2.87
CA ASN A 141 -3.53 -10.80 2.76
C ASN A 141 -2.73 -11.58 3.82
N ASP A 142 -2.98 -12.85 3.93
CA ASP A 142 -2.30 -13.75 4.85
C ASP A 142 -1.70 -14.94 4.09
N VAL A 143 -1.07 -15.85 4.79
CA VAL A 143 -0.58 -17.13 4.29
C VAL A 143 -1.39 -18.27 4.88
N GLU A 144 -1.64 -19.30 4.10
CA GLU A 144 -2.25 -20.55 4.59
C GLU A 144 -1.56 -21.78 4.01
N SER A 145 -1.81 -22.91 4.66
CA SER A 145 -1.34 -24.22 4.21
C SER A 145 -1.96 -24.60 2.86
N ARG A 146 -1.14 -25.12 1.95
CA ARG A 146 -1.60 -25.73 0.70
C ARG A 146 -1.74 -27.24 0.92
N ASP A 147 -2.96 -27.75 0.71
CA ASP A 147 -3.28 -29.18 0.83
C ASP A 147 -2.89 -29.80 2.19
N GLY A 148 -2.96 -29.03 3.27
CA GLY A 148 -2.61 -29.48 4.63
C GLY A 148 -1.12 -29.67 4.90
N LYS A 149 -0.24 -29.22 3.99
CA LYS A 149 1.22 -29.29 4.16
C LYS A 149 1.70 -28.21 5.14
N ASP A 150 2.86 -28.42 5.75
CA ASP A 150 3.56 -27.36 6.50
C ASP A 150 3.96 -26.23 5.53
N ILE A 151 3.59 -24.99 5.86
CA ILE A 151 3.91 -23.81 5.05
C ILE A 151 5.40 -23.58 4.84
N ASN A 152 6.25 -24.15 5.72
CA ASN A 152 7.71 -24.03 5.65
C ASN A 152 8.36 -25.13 4.79
N THR A 153 7.57 -26.01 4.19
CA THR A 153 8.07 -26.97 3.19
C THR A 153 7.93 -26.42 1.78
N PRO A 154 8.80 -26.81 0.83
CA PRO A 154 8.67 -26.39 -0.56
C PRO A 154 7.28 -26.67 -1.15
N GLY A 155 6.61 -25.62 -1.67
CA GLY A 155 5.25 -25.72 -2.21
C GLY A 155 4.15 -25.97 -1.17
N GLY A 156 4.45 -25.80 0.14
CA GLY A 156 3.49 -26.04 1.23
C GLY A 156 2.59 -24.86 1.55
N TRP A 157 2.84 -23.68 1.00
CA TRP A 157 2.08 -22.47 1.29
C TRP A 157 1.36 -21.90 0.06
N GLN A 158 0.34 -21.12 0.32
CA GLN A 158 -0.38 -20.31 -0.66
C GLN A 158 -0.90 -19.03 -0.02
N ILE A 159 -1.25 -18.06 -0.83
CA ILE A 159 -1.87 -16.82 -0.36
C ILE A 159 -3.29 -17.09 0.13
N LYS A 160 -3.63 -16.54 1.29
CA LYS A 160 -4.99 -16.43 1.82
C LYS A 160 -5.46 -14.99 1.64
N TYR A 161 -6.39 -14.80 0.72
CA TYR A 161 -6.90 -13.47 0.42
C TYR A 161 -7.71 -12.86 1.56
N HIS A 162 -7.57 -11.54 1.72
CA HIS A 162 -8.25 -10.74 2.73
C HIS A 162 -9.77 -10.67 2.49
N ASP A 163 -10.17 -10.55 1.22
CA ASP A 163 -11.59 -10.50 0.81
C ASP A 163 -11.85 -11.26 -0.50
N ASP A 164 -13.13 -11.35 -0.89
CA ASP A 164 -13.57 -12.07 -2.08
C ASP A 164 -13.61 -11.22 -3.36
N SER A 165 -13.09 -10.00 -3.31
CA SER A 165 -13.02 -9.13 -4.49
C SER A 165 -12.07 -9.70 -5.56
N HIS A 166 -12.17 -9.17 -6.78
CA HIS A 166 -11.24 -9.49 -7.87
C HIS A 166 -9.82 -8.95 -7.63
N PHE A 167 -9.62 -8.14 -6.58
CA PHE A 167 -8.30 -7.72 -6.10
C PHE A 167 -7.73 -8.67 -5.04
N GLY A 168 -8.60 -9.44 -4.33
CA GLY A 168 -8.20 -10.24 -3.16
C GLY A 168 -8.00 -9.40 -1.88
N HIS A 169 -7.73 -8.12 -2.03
CA HIS A 169 -7.78 -7.09 -1.00
C HIS A 169 -8.22 -5.77 -1.65
N ASN A 170 -9.50 -5.46 -1.54
CA ASN A 170 -10.03 -4.19 -2.01
C ASN A 170 -9.79 -3.09 -0.96
N LYS A 171 -8.70 -2.37 -1.11
CA LYS A 171 -8.24 -1.33 -0.18
C LYS A 171 -9.30 -0.26 0.11
N SER A 172 -10.23 0.00 -0.82
CA SER A 172 -11.32 0.98 -0.60
C SER A 172 -12.25 0.57 0.54
N LEU A 173 -12.43 -0.71 0.79
CA LEU A 173 -13.33 -1.20 1.85
C LEU A 173 -12.82 -0.81 3.24
N GLU A 174 -11.51 -0.71 3.40
CA GLU A 174 -10.88 -0.28 4.66
C GLU A 174 -10.98 1.24 4.89
N ILE A 175 -11.02 2.02 3.81
CA ILE A 175 -11.02 3.49 3.86
C ILE A 175 -12.45 4.06 3.95
N LYS A 176 -13.40 3.48 3.22
CA LYS A 176 -14.81 3.93 3.15
C LYS A 176 -15.47 4.26 4.48
N PRO A 177 -15.31 3.46 5.56
CA PRO A 177 -15.90 3.78 6.85
C PRO A 177 -15.44 5.13 7.41
N TYR A 178 -14.19 5.51 7.16
CA TYR A 178 -13.62 6.79 7.58
C TYR A 178 -14.05 7.93 6.67
N ALA A 179 -14.12 7.69 5.36
CA ALA A 179 -14.59 8.67 4.38
C ALA A 179 -16.06 9.04 4.58
N ALA A 180 -16.87 8.10 5.08
CA ALA A 180 -18.31 8.30 5.34
C ALA A 180 -18.61 9.00 6.67
N LEU A 181 -17.60 9.35 7.49
CA LEU A 181 -17.81 10.06 8.74
C LEU A 181 -18.38 11.46 8.51
N PRO A 182 -19.22 11.98 9.46
CA PRO A 182 -19.64 13.36 9.44
C PRO A 182 -18.46 14.33 9.42
N ALA A 183 -18.58 15.46 8.72
CA ALA A 183 -17.49 16.40 8.48
C ALA A 183 -16.82 16.94 9.76
N ASP A 184 -17.54 17.03 10.85
CA ASP A 184 -17.05 17.43 12.18
C ASP A 184 -16.22 16.35 12.90
N LYS A 185 -16.28 15.10 12.42
CA LYS A 185 -15.58 13.94 13.00
C LYS A 185 -14.58 13.30 12.04
N ARG A 186 -14.66 13.65 10.76
CA ARG A 186 -13.86 13.06 9.70
C ARG A 186 -12.45 13.65 9.69
N PRO A 187 -11.38 12.85 9.89
CA PRO A 187 -10.02 13.31 9.67
C PRO A 187 -9.74 13.52 8.18
N ILE A 188 -8.66 14.20 7.86
CA ILE A 188 -8.10 14.23 6.50
C ILE A 188 -7.56 12.83 6.20
N LEU A 189 -7.94 12.26 5.06
CA LEU A 189 -7.50 10.93 4.61
C LEU A 189 -6.48 11.08 3.50
N LEU A 190 -5.25 10.66 3.76
CA LEU A 190 -4.16 10.67 2.80
C LEU A 190 -3.83 9.24 2.38
N TYR A 191 -3.40 9.05 1.15
CA TYR A 191 -2.96 7.75 0.63
C TYR A 191 -1.66 7.88 -0.17
N ALA A 192 -0.75 6.92 -0.03
CA ALA A 192 0.43 6.78 -0.87
C ALA A 192 0.47 5.40 -1.54
N GLY A 193 0.77 5.38 -2.84
CA GLY A 193 0.85 4.13 -3.60
C GLY A 193 1.63 4.28 -4.90
N ASP A 194 1.83 3.16 -5.61
CA ASP A 194 2.62 3.09 -6.83
C ASP A 194 1.91 2.36 -7.99
N GLY A 195 0.91 1.52 -7.71
CA GLY A 195 0.38 0.55 -8.65
C GLY A 195 -1.14 0.53 -8.85
N VAL A 196 -1.58 -0.45 -9.65
CA VAL A 196 -2.99 -0.65 -10.03
C VAL A 196 -3.87 -0.96 -8.83
N SER A 197 -3.36 -1.69 -7.84
CA SER A 197 -4.10 -2.07 -6.64
C SER A 197 -4.51 -0.87 -5.78
N ASP A 198 -3.86 0.30 -6.00
CA ASP A 198 -4.07 1.53 -5.24
C ASP A 198 -5.22 2.40 -5.76
N LEU A 199 -5.67 2.13 -6.99
CA LEU A 199 -6.76 2.91 -7.61
C LEU A 199 -8.03 2.94 -6.78
N SER A 200 -8.39 1.81 -6.19
CA SER A 200 -9.59 1.72 -5.35
C SER A 200 -9.47 2.56 -4.08
N ALA A 201 -8.26 2.65 -3.51
CA ALA A 201 -7.97 3.46 -2.34
C ALA A 201 -7.96 4.96 -2.64
N ALA A 202 -7.38 5.34 -3.78
CA ALA A 202 -7.27 6.71 -4.21
C ALA A 202 -8.62 7.44 -4.29
N ALA A 203 -9.66 6.74 -4.76
CA ALA A 203 -11.02 7.30 -4.89
C ALA A 203 -11.68 7.63 -3.54
N GLU A 204 -11.20 7.08 -2.43
CA GLU A 204 -11.80 7.22 -1.10
C GLU A 204 -11.02 8.20 -0.20
N THR A 205 -9.93 8.79 -0.69
CA THR A 205 -9.06 9.67 0.08
C THR A 205 -9.07 11.11 -0.42
N ASP A 206 -8.65 12.04 0.43
CA ASP A 206 -8.64 13.48 0.11
C ASP A 206 -7.42 13.86 -0.73
N LEU A 207 -6.31 13.13 -0.59
CA LEU A 207 -5.09 13.33 -1.36
C LEU A 207 -4.40 11.99 -1.61
N LEU A 208 -4.06 11.77 -2.86
CA LEU A 208 -3.23 10.68 -3.33
C LEU A 208 -1.80 11.17 -3.57
N PHE A 209 -0.82 10.47 -2.99
CA PHE A 209 0.59 10.53 -3.36
C PHE A 209 0.89 9.38 -4.32
N ALA A 210 1.19 9.67 -5.57
CA ALA A 210 1.54 8.68 -6.58
C ALA A 210 3.05 8.63 -6.80
N LYS A 211 3.64 7.42 -6.77
CA LYS A 211 5.09 7.23 -6.93
C LYS A 211 5.55 7.61 -8.32
N LYS A 212 6.58 8.46 -8.42
CA LYS A 212 7.20 8.87 -9.67
C LYS A 212 7.71 7.67 -10.47
N GLY A 213 7.41 7.65 -11.76
CA GLY A 213 7.87 6.59 -12.67
C GLY A 213 7.12 5.26 -12.55
N HIS A 214 6.01 5.22 -11.81
CA HIS A 214 5.18 4.04 -11.61
C HIS A 214 3.80 4.15 -12.28
N ASP A 215 3.13 3.02 -12.44
CA ASP A 215 1.91 2.92 -13.26
C ASP A 215 0.71 3.69 -12.70
N LEU A 216 0.65 3.93 -11.37
CA LEU A 216 -0.45 4.66 -10.73
C LEU A 216 -0.66 6.05 -11.35
N ILE A 217 0.41 6.77 -11.72
CA ILE A 217 0.32 8.08 -12.36
C ILE A 217 -0.47 8.01 -13.66
N ARG A 218 -0.15 7.04 -14.53
CA ARG A 218 -0.86 6.85 -15.82
C ARG A 218 -2.34 6.58 -15.64
N PHE A 219 -2.71 5.84 -14.59
CA PHE A 219 -4.11 5.60 -14.27
C PHE A 219 -4.81 6.87 -13.80
N CYS A 220 -4.18 7.65 -12.91
CA CYS A 220 -4.73 8.91 -12.44
C CYS A 220 -4.95 9.90 -13.58
N GLU A 221 -4.01 9.99 -14.51
CA GLU A 221 -4.15 10.81 -15.72
C GLU A 221 -5.34 10.38 -16.58
N ARG A 222 -5.44 9.07 -16.86
CA ARG A 222 -6.53 8.51 -17.67
C ARG A 222 -7.91 8.74 -17.08
N GLU A 223 -8.04 8.58 -15.77
CA GLU A 223 -9.31 8.73 -15.06
C GLU A 223 -9.58 10.18 -14.59
N GLY A 224 -8.64 11.12 -14.85
CA GLY A 224 -8.75 12.51 -14.39
C GLY A 224 -8.76 12.66 -12.87
N MET A 225 -8.14 11.72 -12.17
CA MET A 225 -8.10 11.68 -10.71
C MET A 225 -7.02 12.62 -10.17
N PRO A 226 -7.33 13.52 -9.22
CA PRO A 226 -6.33 14.41 -8.63
C PRO A 226 -5.30 13.63 -7.81
N PHE A 227 -4.03 13.98 -7.95
CA PHE A 227 -2.92 13.39 -7.18
C PHE A 227 -1.76 14.37 -7.04
N THR A 228 -0.80 14.02 -6.18
CA THR A 228 0.53 14.66 -6.16
C THR A 228 1.61 13.60 -6.34
N VAL A 229 2.76 13.98 -6.91
CA VAL A 229 3.87 13.05 -7.18
C VAL A 229 4.83 13.05 -6.00
N PHE A 230 5.33 11.86 -5.63
CA PHE A 230 6.43 11.74 -4.68
C PHE A 230 7.57 10.90 -5.26
N GLU A 231 8.80 11.23 -4.92
CA GLU A 231 9.99 10.46 -5.28
C GLU A 231 10.38 9.51 -4.14
N ASP A 232 10.34 10.02 -2.93
CA ASP A 232 10.65 9.32 -1.69
C ASP A 232 9.79 9.87 -0.52
N TRP A 233 9.91 9.26 0.64
CA TRP A 233 9.11 9.64 1.81
C TRP A 233 9.46 11.01 2.40
N SER A 234 10.58 11.65 2.02
CA SER A 234 10.86 13.03 2.42
C SER A 234 9.85 14.00 1.81
N THR A 235 9.44 13.75 0.56
CA THR A 235 8.40 14.53 -0.13
C THR A 235 7.04 14.38 0.56
N ILE A 236 6.67 13.13 0.91
CA ILE A 236 5.43 12.84 1.66
C ILE A 236 5.45 13.53 3.01
N LEU A 237 6.57 13.42 3.75
CA LEU A 237 6.74 14.02 5.07
C LEU A 237 6.58 15.54 5.03
N ALA A 238 7.26 16.22 4.11
CA ALA A 238 7.19 17.67 3.98
C ALA A 238 5.76 18.14 3.67
N THR A 239 5.12 17.52 2.69
CA THR A 239 3.75 17.85 2.28
C THR A 239 2.74 17.57 3.41
N THR A 240 2.86 16.41 4.08
CA THR A 240 1.97 16.06 5.19
C THR A 240 2.13 17.02 6.37
N LYS A 241 3.36 17.42 6.70
CA LYS A 241 3.64 18.44 7.73
C LYS A 241 2.98 19.79 7.38
N ASP A 242 3.04 20.21 6.13
CA ASP A 242 2.44 21.48 5.70
C ASP A 242 0.91 21.45 5.73
N ILE A 243 0.29 20.32 5.35
CA ILE A 243 -1.15 20.10 5.51
C ILE A 243 -1.53 20.08 7.00
N TYR A 244 -0.81 19.32 7.83
CA TYR A 244 -1.06 19.19 9.27
C TYR A 244 -1.03 20.54 10.00
N ASN A 245 -0.13 21.43 9.58
CA ASN A 245 0.04 22.77 10.14
C ASN A 245 -0.85 23.84 9.47
N GLY A 246 -1.69 23.46 8.50
CA GLY A 246 -2.58 24.40 7.80
C GLY A 246 -1.89 25.39 6.87
N LYS A 247 -0.64 25.13 6.46
CA LYS A 247 0.10 26.00 5.54
C LYS A 247 -0.37 25.86 4.10
N VAL A 248 -0.84 24.66 3.72
CA VAL A 248 -1.40 24.35 2.41
C VAL A 248 -2.70 23.57 2.57
N SER A 249 -3.64 23.74 1.64
CA SER A 249 -4.85 22.94 1.61
C SER A 249 -4.64 21.67 0.76
N VAL A 250 -5.37 20.61 1.10
CA VAL A 250 -5.36 19.35 0.35
C VAL A 250 -5.71 19.56 -1.12
N GLU A 251 -6.75 20.38 -1.40
CA GLU A 251 -7.19 20.65 -2.77
C GLU A 251 -6.11 21.34 -3.61
N ASN A 252 -5.34 22.27 -3.00
CA ASN A 252 -4.27 22.94 -3.70
C ASN A 252 -3.14 21.97 -4.05
N VAL A 253 -2.76 21.08 -3.12
CA VAL A 253 -1.73 20.07 -3.38
C VAL A 253 -2.17 19.09 -4.47
N ALA A 254 -3.42 18.61 -4.42
CA ALA A 254 -3.96 17.68 -5.40
C ALA A 254 -4.01 18.27 -6.82
N LYS A 255 -4.39 19.55 -6.95
CA LYS A 255 -4.41 20.27 -8.24
C LYS A 255 -3.00 20.45 -8.81
N GLN A 256 -2.03 20.80 -7.98
CA GLN A 256 -0.64 21.01 -8.40
C GLN A 256 -0.01 19.74 -9.02
N GLY A 257 -0.35 18.56 -8.52
CA GLY A 257 0.12 17.30 -9.09
C GLY A 257 -0.35 17.13 -10.54
N LEU A 258 -1.65 17.29 -10.77
CA LEU A 258 -2.24 17.17 -12.10
C LEU A 258 -1.68 18.23 -13.08
N GLU A 259 -1.52 19.47 -12.63
CA GLU A 259 -0.95 20.57 -13.42
C GLU A 259 0.50 20.29 -13.83
N LYS A 260 1.35 19.78 -12.93
CA LYS A 260 2.74 19.42 -13.23
C LYS A 260 2.85 18.31 -14.27
N VAL A 261 1.97 17.32 -14.19
CA VAL A 261 1.92 16.24 -15.17
C VAL A 261 1.50 16.78 -16.54
N GLN A 262 0.47 17.61 -16.59
CA GLN A 262 0.01 18.24 -17.84
C GLN A 262 1.08 19.16 -18.46
N ALA A 263 1.91 19.78 -17.64
CA ALA A 263 3.05 20.58 -18.08
C ALA A 263 4.28 19.75 -18.52
N GLY A 264 4.24 18.42 -18.38
CA GLY A 264 5.36 17.53 -18.68
C GLY A 264 6.50 17.58 -17.64
N GLU A 265 6.25 18.20 -16.49
CA GLU A 265 7.26 18.39 -15.44
C GLU A 265 7.39 17.17 -14.50
N ALA A 266 6.39 16.28 -14.49
CA ALA A 266 6.35 15.15 -13.57
C ALA A 266 7.23 13.95 -13.99
N GLY A 267 7.98 14.07 -15.07
CA GLY A 267 8.95 13.05 -15.57
C GLY A 267 8.42 11.62 -15.38
N LEU A 268 7.63 11.13 -16.33
CA LEU A 268 7.19 9.73 -16.41
C LEU A 268 8.36 8.80 -16.68
#